data_d3d133a74fb02b0b3e4cc2b0ca74f559
#
_entry.id   d3d133a74fb02b0b3e4cc2b0ca74f559
#
_cell.length_a   1.000
_cell.length_b   1.000
_cell.length_c   1.000
_cell.angle_alpha   90.00
_cell.angle_beta   90.00
_cell.angle_gamma   90.00
#
_symmetry.space_group_name_H-M   'P 1'
#
loop_
_entity.id
_entity.type
_entity.pdbx_description
1 polymer ?
#
loop_
_entity_poly.entity_id
_entity_poly.type
_entity_poly.pdbx_seq_one_letter_code
_entity_poly.pdbx_strand_id
1 'polypeptide(L)'
;MLVLIEVAMYIRNSHRLKKPMKVLYPGDCYVSNKDEYIGTLLGSCVAVCLYDPVNKVAGMNHFVLPGKVVQAHTKQKKSNAGDEEKELLKYGTRSIEKLITQMEQYGKRENIVAKIFGGGKVLDYQTTQYGISNMNVRIAKILLEMADIPIVSEDVGGTVARKVMFDVETGRAYCKQLTKVEEKDKTFTMELSQFE
;
A
#
# COMPACT_ATOMS: atom_id res chain seq x y z
N MET A 1 24.35 -20.01 -14.23
CA MET A 1 23.75 -20.32 -12.90
C MET A 1 23.21 -19.00 -12.36
N LEU A 2 21.94 -18.69 -12.72
CA LEU A 2 21.24 -17.47 -12.28
C LEU A 2 20.83 -17.68 -10.83
N VAL A 3 21.41 -16.91 -9.92
CA VAL A 3 20.94 -16.81 -8.54
C VAL A 3 19.72 -15.90 -8.55
N LEU A 4 18.55 -16.50 -8.51
CA LEU A 4 17.30 -15.83 -8.15
C LEU A 4 17.43 -15.36 -6.70
N ILE A 5 17.70 -14.08 -6.49
CA ILE A 5 17.52 -13.46 -5.19
C ILE A 5 16.01 -13.27 -5.03
N GLU A 6 15.34 -14.30 -4.53
CA GLU A 6 14.00 -14.15 -3.95
C GLU A 6 14.10 -13.16 -2.81
N VAL A 7 13.62 -11.94 -3.06
CA VAL A 7 13.30 -11.01 -1.96
C VAL A 7 12.24 -11.72 -1.13
N ALA A 8 12.65 -12.27 -0.01
CA ALA A 8 11.79 -13.00 0.91
C ALA A 8 10.71 -12.03 1.44
N MET A 9 9.62 -11.95 0.70
CA MET A 9 8.42 -11.32 1.16
C MET A 9 7.84 -12.24 2.25
N TYR A 10 7.87 -11.81 3.49
CA TYR A 10 7.43 -12.59 4.65
C TYR A 10 5.96 -12.97 4.53
N ILE A 11 5.70 -14.24 4.25
CA ILE A 11 4.38 -14.85 4.45
C ILE A 11 4.32 -15.24 5.92
N ARG A 12 3.56 -14.50 6.73
CA ARG A 12 3.26 -14.92 8.09
C ARG A 12 2.02 -15.79 8.10
N ASN A 13 2.19 -17.09 8.32
CA ASN A 13 1.10 -17.97 8.74
C ASN A 13 0.82 -17.67 10.22
N SER A 14 -0.17 -16.81 10.48
CA SER A 14 -0.73 -16.70 11.81
C SER A 14 -1.72 -17.86 11.98
N HIS A 15 -1.59 -18.66 13.05
CA HIS A 15 -2.55 -19.72 13.40
C HIS A 15 -3.99 -19.19 13.62
N ARG A 16 -4.20 -17.88 13.64
CA ARG A 16 -5.49 -17.20 13.82
C ARG A 16 -6.08 -16.63 12.52
N LEU A 17 -5.30 -16.53 11.45
CA LEU A 17 -5.82 -16.13 10.14
C LEU A 17 -6.27 -17.37 9.38
N LYS A 18 -7.47 -17.31 8.81
CA LYS A 18 -8.03 -18.41 8.00
C LYS A 18 -7.30 -18.59 6.66
N LYS A 19 -6.54 -17.58 6.22
CA LYS A 19 -5.83 -17.52 4.93
C LYS A 19 -4.41 -17.01 5.16
N PRO A 20 -3.44 -17.33 4.28
CA PRO A 20 -2.11 -16.72 4.31
C PRO A 20 -2.20 -15.21 4.11
N MET A 21 -1.23 -14.48 4.61
CA MET A 21 -1.16 -13.02 4.47
C MET A 21 0.18 -12.58 3.92
N LYS A 22 0.12 -11.75 2.87
CA LYS A 22 1.25 -11.02 2.32
C LYS A 22 1.40 -9.68 3.03
N VAL A 23 2.48 -9.48 3.76
CA VAL A 23 2.77 -8.20 4.42
C VAL A 23 3.59 -7.31 3.50
N LEU A 24 3.12 -6.06 3.30
CA LEU A 24 3.81 -5.05 2.51
C LEU A 24 4.57 -4.07 3.41
N TYR A 25 5.77 -3.73 2.98
CA TYR A 25 6.62 -2.71 3.56
C TYR A 25 6.72 -1.48 2.63
N PRO A 26 7.26 -0.35 3.12
CA PRO A 26 7.46 0.84 2.30
C PRO A 26 8.19 0.55 0.97
N GLY A 27 7.56 0.94 -0.14
CA GLY A 27 8.03 0.67 -1.50
C GLY A 27 7.57 -0.68 -2.09
N ASP A 28 6.79 -1.46 -1.36
CA ASP A 28 6.20 -2.69 -1.91
C ASP A 28 4.92 -2.40 -2.71
N CYS A 29 4.73 -3.20 -3.75
CA CYS A 29 3.52 -3.24 -4.57
C CYS A 29 3.25 -4.70 -4.92
N TYR A 30 2.01 -5.17 -4.69
CA TYR A 30 1.67 -6.57 -4.88
C TYR A 30 0.25 -6.72 -5.40
N VAL A 31 0.07 -7.60 -6.39
CA VAL A 31 -1.22 -7.98 -6.97
C VAL A 31 -1.37 -9.49 -6.91
N SER A 32 -2.56 -9.96 -6.59
CA SER A 32 -2.87 -11.39 -6.45
C SER A 32 -4.31 -11.70 -6.83
N ASN A 33 -4.53 -12.93 -7.28
CA ASN A 33 -5.83 -13.56 -7.46
C ASN A 33 -5.98 -14.84 -6.61
N LYS A 34 -5.09 -15.00 -5.61
CA LYS A 34 -5.11 -16.15 -4.70
C LYS A 34 -5.99 -15.88 -3.49
N ASP A 35 -6.46 -16.92 -2.83
CA ASP A 35 -7.21 -16.80 -1.58
C ASP A 35 -6.27 -16.46 -0.40
N GLU A 36 -5.95 -15.18 -0.29
CA GLU A 36 -5.02 -14.64 0.71
C GLU A 36 -5.40 -13.23 1.15
N TYR A 37 -4.74 -12.75 2.19
CA TYR A 37 -4.79 -11.36 2.61
C TYR A 37 -3.53 -10.60 2.15
N ILE A 38 -3.69 -9.31 1.91
CA ILE A 38 -2.58 -8.36 1.76
C ILE A 38 -2.66 -7.39 2.92
N GLY A 39 -1.59 -7.21 3.68
CA GLY A 39 -1.62 -6.37 4.87
C GLY A 39 -0.46 -5.40 4.97
N THR A 40 -0.67 -4.28 5.68
CA THR A 40 0.36 -3.28 5.92
C THR A 40 0.08 -2.44 7.17
N LEU A 41 1.12 -1.75 7.66
CA LEU A 41 1.05 -0.78 8.76
C LEU A 41 1.38 0.61 8.23
N LEU A 42 0.49 1.58 8.46
CA LEU A 42 0.57 2.93 7.91
C LEU A 42 0.58 3.97 9.03
N GLY A 43 1.56 4.85 9.01
CA GLY A 43 1.55 6.12 9.71
C GLY A 43 1.25 7.26 8.73
N SER A 44 2.28 8.04 8.36
CA SER A 44 2.23 9.10 7.35
C SER A 44 2.19 8.58 5.90
N CYS A 45 2.55 7.31 5.71
CA CYS A 45 2.47 6.61 4.44
C CYS A 45 1.01 6.38 4.03
N VAL A 46 0.82 6.04 2.75
CA VAL A 46 -0.49 5.72 2.18
C VAL A 46 -0.42 4.38 1.44
N ALA A 47 -1.50 3.62 1.53
CA ALA A 47 -1.77 2.47 0.70
C ALA A 47 -3.01 2.72 -0.16
N VAL A 48 -2.90 2.40 -1.44
CA VAL A 48 -4.02 2.24 -2.37
C VAL A 48 -4.29 0.76 -2.49
N CYS A 49 -5.54 0.36 -2.27
CA CYS A 49 -6.04 -0.99 -2.52
C CYS A 49 -6.93 -0.95 -3.76
N LEU A 50 -6.60 -1.75 -4.76
CA LEU A 50 -7.40 -1.92 -5.97
C LEU A 50 -8.07 -3.29 -5.97
N TYR A 51 -9.32 -3.36 -6.44
CA TYR A 51 -10.08 -4.59 -6.54
C TYR A 51 -10.85 -4.63 -7.85
N ASP A 52 -10.72 -5.75 -8.56
CA ASP A 52 -11.56 -6.12 -9.70
C ASP A 52 -12.53 -7.21 -9.26
N PRO A 53 -13.83 -6.89 -9.06
CA PRO A 53 -14.83 -7.88 -8.62
C PRO A 53 -15.18 -8.91 -9.69
N VAL A 54 -14.94 -8.61 -10.97
CA VAL A 54 -15.23 -9.51 -12.09
C VAL A 54 -14.22 -10.63 -12.15
N ASN A 55 -12.92 -10.28 -12.06
CA ASN A 55 -11.84 -11.24 -12.13
C ASN A 55 -11.36 -11.74 -10.76
N LYS A 56 -11.92 -11.21 -9.66
CA LYS A 56 -11.52 -11.50 -8.27
C LYS A 56 -10.02 -11.32 -8.05
N VAL A 57 -9.50 -10.18 -8.49
CA VAL A 57 -8.10 -9.79 -8.34
C VAL A 57 -8.01 -8.58 -7.44
N ALA A 58 -7.07 -8.60 -6.53
CA ALA A 58 -6.79 -7.49 -5.64
C ALA A 58 -5.32 -7.11 -5.66
N GLY A 59 -5.05 -5.83 -5.46
CA GLY A 59 -3.70 -5.33 -5.34
C GLY A 59 -3.60 -4.25 -4.28
N MET A 60 -2.42 -4.11 -3.69
CA MET A 60 -2.11 -3.06 -2.72
C MET A 60 -0.69 -2.58 -2.93
N ASN A 61 -0.48 -1.30 -2.73
CA ASN A 61 0.85 -0.71 -2.62
C ASN A 61 1.07 -0.09 -1.23
N HIS A 62 2.32 0.28 -0.93
CA HIS A 62 2.67 1.05 0.25
C HIS A 62 3.70 2.11 -0.13
N PHE A 63 3.29 3.36 -0.28
CA PHE A 63 4.20 4.43 -0.64
C PHE A 63 4.38 5.46 0.51
N VAL A 64 5.52 6.16 0.49
CA VAL A 64 6.00 7.02 1.58
C VAL A 64 5.93 8.50 1.23
N LEU A 65 6.16 8.82 -0.05
CA LEU A 65 6.31 10.17 -0.58
C LEU A 65 5.34 10.41 -1.74
N PRO A 66 4.83 11.64 -1.91
CA PRO A 66 3.78 11.89 -2.90
C PRO A 66 4.26 11.74 -4.34
N GLY A 67 5.45 12.21 -4.66
CA GLY A 67 6.02 12.13 -5.99
C GLY A 67 7.45 12.64 -6.02
N LYS A 68 8.19 12.24 -7.05
CA LYS A 68 9.50 12.77 -7.37
C LYS A 68 9.36 13.65 -8.61
N VAL A 69 9.65 14.95 -8.47
CA VAL A 69 9.94 15.77 -9.65
C VAL A 69 11.26 15.22 -10.20
N VAL A 70 11.18 14.55 -11.35
CA VAL A 70 12.38 14.02 -12.02
C VAL A 70 13.18 15.19 -12.54
N GLN A 71 14.11 15.70 -11.72
CA GLN A 71 15.22 16.48 -12.25
C GLN A 71 16.20 15.51 -12.88
N ALA A 72 16.45 15.71 -14.16
CA ALA A 72 17.20 14.82 -15.04
C ALA A 72 18.71 14.64 -14.72
N HIS A 73 19.17 15.01 -13.55
CA HIS A 73 20.61 14.96 -13.17
C HIS A 73 20.82 14.47 -11.74
N THR A 74 20.63 13.18 -11.49
CA THR A 74 21.27 12.55 -10.32
C THR A 74 22.16 11.41 -10.81
N LYS A 75 23.48 11.54 -10.51
CA LYS A 75 24.48 10.53 -10.78
C LYS A 75 24.00 9.18 -10.21
N GLN A 76 23.80 8.21 -11.09
CA GLN A 76 23.46 6.84 -10.73
C GLN A 76 24.57 6.26 -9.85
N LYS A 77 24.26 5.99 -8.59
CA LYS A 77 25.02 5.01 -7.82
C LYS A 77 24.71 3.65 -8.42
N LYS A 78 25.74 2.80 -8.60
CA LYS A 78 25.58 1.41 -9.02
C LYS A 78 24.81 0.66 -7.93
N SER A 79 23.49 0.55 -8.09
CA SER A 79 22.59 -0.27 -7.30
C SER A 79 22.06 -1.40 -8.20
N ASN A 80 21.62 -2.51 -7.61
CA ASN A 80 20.97 -3.57 -8.36
C ASN A 80 19.61 -3.06 -8.87
N ALA A 81 19.20 -3.47 -10.07
CA ALA A 81 17.96 -2.99 -10.71
C ALA A 81 16.70 -3.16 -9.83
N GLY A 82 16.65 -4.22 -9.01
CA GLY A 82 15.56 -4.46 -8.07
C GLY A 82 15.51 -3.46 -6.90
N ASP A 83 16.66 -3.02 -6.40
CA ASP A 83 16.75 -2.04 -5.32
C ASP A 83 16.37 -0.64 -5.82
N GLU A 84 16.72 -0.31 -7.07
CA GLU A 84 16.34 0.95 -7.71
C GLU A 84 14.82 1.02 -7.93
N GLU A 85 14.21 -0.06 -8.40
CA GLU A 85 12.77 -0.13 -8.59
C GLU A 85 12.04 0.04 -7.25
N LYS A 86 12.47 -0.67 -6.21
CA LYS A 86 11.87 -0.55 -4.87
C LYS A 86 11.99 0.87 -4.31
N GLU A 87 13.12 1.55 -4.54
CA GLU A 87 13.29 2.95 -4.14
C GLU A 87 12.33 3.88 -4.89
N LEU A 88 12.11 3.65 -6.19
CA LEU A 88 11.15 4.41 -6.99
C LEU A 88 9.71 4.18 -6.53
N LEU A 89 9.35 2.99 -6.07
CA LEU A 89 8.01 2.65 -5.59
C LEU A 89 7.68 3.25 -4.21
N LYS A 90 8.63 3.87 -3.53
CA LYS A 90 8.36 4.72 -2.37
C LYS A 90 7.62 6.02 -2.74
N TYR A 91 7.60 6.40 -4.02
CA TYR A 91 6.89 7.57 -4.53
C TYR A 91 5.51 7.18 -5.05
N GLY A 92 4.47 7.86 -4.57
CA GLY A 92 3.07 7.57 -4.90
C GLY A 92 2.79 7.55 -6.40
N THR A 93 3.37 8.49 -7.15
CA THR A 93 3.21 8.53 -8.62
C THR A 93 3.61 7.21 -9.28
N ARG A 94 4.79 6.69 -8.98
CA ARG A 94 5.28 5.43 -9.55
C ARG A 94 4.59 4.20 -9.00
N SER A 95 4.32 4.23 -7.69
CA SER A 95 3.71 3.09 -6.99
C SER A 95 2.28 2.84 -7.45
N ILE A 96 1.48 3.90 -7.63
CA ILE A 96 0.09 3.79 -8.08
C ILE A 96 0.04 3.41 -9.57
N GLU A 97 0.86 4.03 -10.42
CA GLU A 97 1.00 3.68 -11.83
C GLU A 97 1.32 2.18 -12.01
N LYS A 98 2.31 1.68 -11.26
CA LYS A 98 2.68 0.26 -11.30
C LYS A 98 1.52 -0.63 -10.84
N LEU A 99 0.85 -0.26 -9.75
CA LEU A 99 -0.28 -1.05 -9.22
C LEU A 99 -1.39 -1.17 -10.27
N ILE A 100 -1.78 -0.06 -10.92
CA ILE A 100 -2.79 -0.05 -11.98
C ILE A 100 -2.35 -0.94 -13.14
N THR A 101 -1.13 -0.76 -13.64
CA THR A 101 -0.58 -1.56 -14.76
C THR A 101 -0.56 -3.06 -14.43
N GLN A 102 -0.25 -3.44 -13.19
CA GLN A 102 -0.28 -4.84 -12.79
C GLN A 102 -1.71 -5.39 -12.70
N MET A 103 -2.67 -4.61 -12.22
CA MET A 103 -4.08 -5.00 -12.19
C MET A 103 -4.66 -5.22 -13.60
N GLU A 104 -4.27 -4.38 -14.56
CA GLU A 104 -4.69 -4.48 -15.96
C GLU A 104 -4.19 -5.76 -16.67
N GLN A 105 -3.21 -6.45 -16.13
CA GLN A 105 -2.78 -7.77 -16.63
C GLN A 105 -3.84 -8.87 -16.37
N TYR A 106 -4.77 -8.65 -15.45
CA TYR A 106 -5.81 -9.62 -15.06
C TYR A 106 -7.19 -9.26 -15.62
N GLY A 107 -7.42 -8.00 -15.99
CA GLY A 107 -8.74 -7.55 -16.43
C GLY A 107 -8.72 -6.15 -16.98
N LYS A 108 -9.92 -5.57 -17.08
CA LYS A 108 -10.10 -4.22 -17.61
C LYS A 108 -10.13 -3.18 -16.49
N ARG A 109 -9.54 -2.01 -16.74
CA ARG A 109 -9.54 -0.87 -15.81
C ARG A 109 -10.94 -0.46 -15.35
N GLU A 110 -11.92 -0.51 -16.24
CA GLU A 110 -13.32 -0.14 -15.97
C GLU A 110 -13.99 -0.98 -14.88
N ASN A 111 -13.45 -2.18 -14.57
CA ASN A 111 -13.93 -3.04 -13.50
C ASN A 111 -13.28 -2.71 -12.14
N ILE A 112 -12.20 -1.92 -12.13
CA ILE A 112 -11.40 -1.69 -10.94
C ILE A 112 -12.05 -0.63 -10.06
N VAL A 113 -12.13 -0.91 -8.76
CA VAL A 113 -12.48 0.07 -7.74
C VAL A 113 -11.33 0.24 -6.76
N ALA A 114 -11.22 1.42 -6.14
CA ALA A 114 -10.16 1.76 -5.22
C ALA A 114 -10.63 1.99 -3.79
N LYS A 115 -9.73 1.69 -2.84
CA LYS A 115 -9.84 2.12 -1.44
C LYS A 115 -8.50 2.73 -1.03
N ILE A 116 -8.53 3.76 -0.15
CA ILE A 116 -7.32 4.48 0.28
C ILE A 116 -7.22 4.48 1.80
N PHE A 117 -6.04 4.18 2.33
CA PHE A 117 -5.78 4.15 3.77
C PHE A 117 -4.47 4.86 4.12
N GLY A 118 -4.40 5.44 5.33
CA GLY A 118 -3.16 6.01 5.88
C GLY A 118 -3.12 7.54 5.87
N GLY A 119 -1.93 8.12 5.68
CA GLY A 119 -1.74 9.58 5.71
C GLY A 119 -1.96 10.20 7.09
N GLY A 120 -1.77 9.44 8.18
CA GLY A 120 -1.88 9.94 9.56
C GLY A 120 -0.71 10.82 9.95
N LYS A 121 -0.95 11.92 10.67
CA LYS A 121 0.08 12.78 11.26
C LYS A 121 0.54 12.19 12.59
N VAL A 122 1.24 11.07 12.56
CA VAL A 122 1.69 10.34 13.76
C VAL A 122 2.88 10.97 14.46
N LEU A 123 3.54 11.95 13.83
CA LEU A 123 4.72 12.65 14.34
C LEU A 123 4.42 14.15 14.53
N ASP A 124 4.69 14.68 15.70
CA ASP A 124 4.31 16.03 16.11
C ASP A 124 4.96 17.15 15.28
N TYR A 125 6.09 16.90 14.60
CA TYR A 125 6.77 17.91 13.76
C TYR A 125 6.11 18.13 12.37
N GLN A 126 5.08 17.36 12.02
CA GLN A 126 4.35 17.55 10.76
C GLN A 126 3.18 18.53 10.92
N THR A 127 3.50 19.78 11.30
CA THR A 127 2.47 20.76 11.69
C THR A 127 1.80 21.50 10.54
N THR A 128 2.29 21.39 9.30
CA THR A 128 1.75 22.12 8.15
C THR A 128 0.68 21.34 7.39
N GLN A 129 -0.32 22.06 6.86
CA GLN A 129 -1.34 21.47 5.96
C GLN A 129 -0.73 20.88 4.68
N TYR A 130 0.48 21.25 4.34
CA TYR A 130 1.28 20.75 3.22
C TYR A 130 2.22 19.61 3.63
N GLY A 131 2.07 19.06 4.85
CA GLY A 131 2.89 17.94 5.31
C GLY A 131 2.78 16.71 4.39
N ILE A 132 3.81 15.88 4.41
CA ILE A 132 3.94 14.67 3.56
C ILE A 132 2.67 13.80 3.61
N SER A 133 2.07 13.64 4.80
CA SER A 133 0.84 12.87 5.01
C SER A 133 -0.33 13.35 4.11
N ASN A 134 -0.59 14.66 4.13
CA ASN A 134 -1.66 15.26 3.34
C ASN A 134 -1.36 15.18 1.83
N MET A 135 -0.10 15.40 1.45
CA MET A 135 0.32 15.30 0.05
C MET A 135 0.21 13.88 -0.47
N ASN A 136 0.52 12.87 0.35
CA ASN A 136 0.36 11.46 -0.01
C ASN A 136 -1.10 11.12 -0.29
N VAL A 137 -2.03 11.54 0.57
CA VAL A 137 -3.47 11.34 0.35
C VAL A 137 -3.94 12.06 -0.92
N ARG A 138 -3.51 13.31 -1.09
CA ARG A 138 -3.92 14.11 -2.24
C ARG A 138 -3.45 13.51 -3.57
N ILE A 139 -2.19 13.07 -3.66
CA ILE A 139 -1.68 12.47 -4.89
C ILE A 139 -2.38 11.15 -5.21
N ALA A 140 -2.72 10.33 -4.20
CA ALA A 140 -3.49 9.12 -4.43
C ALA A 140 -4.85 9.42 -5.07
N LYS A 141 -5.59 10.40 -4.53
CA LYS A 141 -6.90 10.80 -5.07
C LYS A 141 -6.79 11.33 -6.51
N ILE A 142 -5.84 12.22 -6.77
CA ILE A 142 -5.63 12.80 -8.12
C ILE A 142 -5.31 11.71 -9.13
N LEU A 143 -4.40 10.79 -8.83
CA LEU A 143 -3.99 9.76 -9.77
C LEU A 143 -5.09 8.73 -10.06
N LEU A 144 -5.91 8.40 -9.06
CA LEU A 144 -7.06 7.51 -9.26
C LEU A 144 -8.16 8.19 -10.08
N GLU A 145 -8.42 9.48 -9.84
CA GLU A 145 -9.34 10.29 -10.64
C GLU A 145 -8.86 10.39 -12.10
N MET A 146 -7.58 10.68 -12.33
CA MET A 146 -6.99 10.72 -13.68
C MET A 146 -7.03 9.36 -14.41
N ALA A 147 -7.07 8.27 -13.65
CA ALA A 147 -7.17 6.91 -14.20
C ALA A 147 -8.62 6.43 -14.36
N ASP A 148 -9.62 7.26 -14.06
CA ASP A 148 -11.05 6.93 -14.03
C ASP A 148 -11.38 5.73 -13.12
N ILE A 149 -10.64 5.57 -12.00
CA ILE A 149 -10.87 4.52 -11.02
C ILE A 149 -11.63 5.10 -9.81
N PRO A 150 -12.89 4.67 -9.57
CA PRO A 150 -13.70 5.21 -8.49
C PRO A 150 -13.18 4.78 -7.11
N ILE A 151 -13.08 5.75 -6.19
CA ILE A 151 -12.75 5.51 -4.79
C ILE A 151 -14.04 5.17 -4.04
N VAL A 152 -14.21 3.91 -3.64
CA VAL A 152 -15.42 3.41 -2.97
C VAL A 152 -15.35 3.46 -1.45
N SER A 153 -14.15 3.60 -0.88
CA SER A 153 -13.96 3.71 0.58
C SER A 153 -12.61 4.35 0.90
N GLU A 154 -12.54 5.07 2.02
CA GLU A 154 -11.29 5.61 2.53
C GLU A 154 -11.29 5.75 4.05
N ASP A 155 -10.12 5.56 4.67
CA ASP A 155 -9.81 5.95 6.04
C ASP A 155 -8.43 6.60 6.05
N VAL A 156 -8.40 7.92 5.91
CA VAL A 156 -7.19 8.71 5.67
C VAL A 156 -7.08 9.91 6.61
N GLY A 157 -5.84 10.38 6.79
CA GLY A 157 -5.56 11.55 7.62
C GLY A 157 -5.65 11.25 9.12
N GLY A 158 -6.02 12.27 9.91
CA GLY A 158 -6.02 12.17 11.38
C GLY A 158 -4.61 12.11 11.97
N THR A 159 -4.51 11.63 13.22
CA THR A 159 -3.28 11.62 14.02
C THR A 159 -2.83 10.23 14.45
N VAL A 160 -3.45 9.18 13.93
CA VAL A 160 -3.22 7.79 14.35
C VAL A 160 -2.68 6.93 13.21
N ALA A 161 -1.88 5.94 13.57
CA ALA A 161 -1.44 4.89 12.66
C ALA A 161 -2.58 3.90 12.40
N ARG A 162 -2.46 3.12 11.33
CA ARG A 162 -3.47 2.15 10.91
C ARG A 162 -2.83 0.83 10.54
N LYS A 163 -3.44 -0.27 11.02
CA LYS A 163 -3.24 -1.60 10.42
C LYS A 163 -4.31 -1.80 9.36
N VAL A 164 -3.89 -2.21 8.17
CA VAL A 164 -4.81 -2.51 7.06
C VAL A 164 -4.62 -3.95 6.64
N MET A 165 -5.72 -4.66 6.47
CA MET A 165 -5.77 -6.01 5.92
C MET A 165 -6.80 -6.04 4.80
N PHE A 166 -6.40 -6.50 3.62
CA PHE A 166 -7.21 -6.52 2.41
C PHE A 166 -7.40 -7.95 1.94
N ASP A 167 -8.65 -8.39 1.85
CA ASP A 167 -9.02 -9.74 1.41
C ASP A 167 -9.07 -9.77 -0.13
N VAL A 168 -8.21 -10.55 -0.73
CA VAL A 168 -8.08 -10.66 -2.18
C VAL A 168 -9.35 -11.22 -2.82
N GLU A 169 -9.99 -12.21 -2.20
CA GLU A 169 -11.17 -12.86 -2.77
C GLU A 169 -12.41 -11.96 -2.78
N THR A 170 -12.59 -11.18 -1.71
CA THR A 170 -13.84 -10.42 -1.51
C THR A 170 -13.68 -8.92 -1.77
N GLY A 171 -12.46 -8.42 -1.88
CA GLY A 171 -12.17 -6.99 -1.94
C GLY A 171 -12.52 -6.23 -0.65
N ARG A 172 -12.77 -6.94 0.46
CA ARG A 172 -13.00 -6.31 1.76
C ARG A 172 -11.69 -5.80 2.34
N ALA A 173 -11.72 -4.58 2.83
CA ALA A 173 -10.62 -4.01 3.59
C ALA A 173 -11.02 -3.87 5.05
N TYR A 174 -10.16 -4.33 5.93
CA TYR A 174 -10.26 -4.19 7.38
C TYR A 174 -9.21 -3.18 7.81
N CYS A 175 -9.64 -2.12 8.48
CA CYS A 175 -8.75 -1.06 8.95
C CYS A 175 -8.92 -0.86 10.44
N LYS A 176 -7.84 -1.00 11.21
CA LYS A 176 -7.79 -0.71 12.63
C LYS A 176 -6.89 0.50 12.88
N GLN A 177 -7.45 1.54 13.49
CA GLN A 177 -6.69 2.66 14.02
C GLN A 177 -5.95 2.22 15.31
N LEU A 178 -4.68 2.60 15.44
CA LEU A 178 -3.85 2.19 16.56
C LEU A 178 -3.78 3.28 17.62
N THR A 179 -3.83 2.88 18.90
CA THR A 179 -3.54 3.78 20.00
C THR A 179 -2.04 4.06 20.09
N LYS A 180 -1.64 5.13 20.77
CA LYS A 180 -0.21 5.46 21.02
C LYS A 180 0.57 4.35 21.74
N VAL A 181 -0.10 3.51 22.49
CA VAL A 181 0.51 2.35 23.17
C VAL A 181 0.81 1.25 22.17
N GLU A 182 -0.14 0.96 21.29
CA GLU A 182 0.00 -0.07 20.23
C GLU A 182 1.03 0.31 19.17
N GLU A 183 1.27 1.62 18.92
CA GLU A 183 2.30 2.11 18.00
C GLU A 183 3.73 1.79 18.46
N LYS A 184 3.97 1.67 19.76
CA LYS A 184 5.28 1.32 20.35
C LYS A 184 5.64 -0.14 20.14
N ASP A 185 4.64 -1.01 20.01
CA ASP A 185 4.85 -2.42 19.72
C ASP A 185 5.09 -2.58 18.20
N LYS A 186 6.37 -2.57 17.81
CA LYS A 186 6.81 -2.72 16.42
C LYS A 186 6.55 -4.11 15.84
N THR A 187 5.98 -5.01 16.61
CA THR A 187 5.65 -6.36 16.16
C THR A 187 4.37 -6.30 15.34
N PHE A 188 4.51 -6.48 14.03
CA PHE A 188 3.37 -6.56 13.13
C PHE A 188 2.65 -7.91 13.32
N THR A 189 1.73 -7.96 14.27
CA THR A 189 0.81 -9.08 14.45
C THR A 189 -0.54 -8.68 13.90
N MET A 190 -1.03 -9.38 12.88
CA MET A 190 -2.40 -9.23 12.39
C MET A 190 -3.22 -10.42 12.83
N GLU A 191 -4.28 -10.16 13.58
CA GLU A 191 -5.29 -11.13 13.97
C GLU A 191 -6.66 -10.59 13.54
N LEU A 192 -7.54 -11.44 13.03
CA LEU A 192 -8.91 -11.03 12.65
C LEU A 192 -9.66 -10.42 13.83
N SER A 193 -9.46 -10.94 15.05
CA SER A 193 -10.04 -10.40 16.30
C SER A 193 -9.65 -8.95 16.62
N GLN A 194 -8.65 -8.40 15.92
CA GLN A 194 -8.25 -6.99 16.09
C GLN A 194 -9.06 -6.04 15.22
N PHE A 195 -9.93 -6.57 14.34
CA PHE A 195 -10.75 -5.81 13.40
C PHE A 195 -12.26 -5.94 13.70
N GLU A 196 -12.64 -6.75 14.70
CA GLU A 196 -13.97 -6.83 15.31
C GLU A 196 -14.11 -5.79 16.43
#